data_c2d084debc4bbe27ca6fc05988af175b
#
_entry.id   c2d084debc4bbe27ca6fc05988af175b
#
_cell.length_a   1.000
_cell.length_b   1.000
_cell.length_c   1.000
_cell.angle_alpha   90.00
_cell.angle_beta   90.00
_cell.angle_gamma   90.00
#
_symmetry.space_group_name_H-M   'P 1'
#
loop_
_entity.id
_entity.type
_entity.pdbx_description
1 polymer ?
#
loop_
_entity_poly.entity_id
_entity_poly.type
_entity_poly.pdbx_seq_one_letter_code
_entity_poly.pdbx_strand_id
1 'polypeptide(L)'
;MKNEQKWLLQEMYNEGYRDIKIEGVYAFFVNPTFIENGGNFKIRDHTPRIPCKVLGLNHNTRKYSIASLLGIVEWEKVPVDTPVIAETGLVKAKLYFAKYENGRVYCFRGGKTSWTSLGDFYWVYPEDDVLLAERALNECD
;
A
#
# COMPACT_ATOMS: atom_id res chain seq x y z
N MET A 1 8.57 -12.58 0.89
CA MET A 1 7.75 -13.02 2.06
C MET A 1 7.04 -14.32 1.72
N LYS A 2 7.02 -15.25 2.65
CA LYS A 2 6.40 -16.57 2.45
C LYS A 2 4.87 -16.47 2.48
N ASN A 3 4.19 -17.46 1.87
CA ASN A 3 2.72 -17.45 1.77
C ASN A 3 2.03 -17.40 3.14
N GLU A 4 2.55 -18.12 4.13
CA GLU A 4 2.00 -18.14 5.50
C GLU A 4 2.08 -16.77 6.16
N GLN A 5 3.19 -16.05 5.92
CA GLN A 5 3.39 -14.70 6.43
C GLN A 5 2.40 -13.73 5.79
N LYS A 6 2.21 -13.84 4.47
CA LYS A 6 1.23 -13.02 3.74
C LYS A 6 -0.19 -13.31 4.21
N TRP A 7 -0.53 -14.57 4.44
CA TRP A 7 -1.85 -14.96 4.93
C TRP A 7 -2.15 -14.30 6.28
N LEU A 8 -1.20 -14.36 7.22
CA LEU A 8 -1.38 -13.75 8.52
C LEU A 8 -1.58 -12.23 8.41
N LEU A 9 -0.76 -11.57 7.61
CA LEU A 9 -0.89 -10.12 7.38
C LEU A 9 -2.22 -9.75 6.75
N GLN A 10 -2.71 -10.58 5.81
CA GLN A 10 -4.00 -10.35 5.17
C GLN A 10 -5.15 -10.48 6.17
N GLU A 11 -5.10 -11.47 7.05
CA GLU A 11 -6.10 -11.64 8.10
C GLU A 11 -6.11 -10.45 9.05
N MET A 12 -4.94 -9.97 9.47
CA MET A 12 -4.85 -8.80 10.33
C MET A 12 -5.36 -7.54 9.62
N TYR A 13 -5.05 -7.38 8.35
CA TYR A 13 -5.55 -6.27 7.54
C TYR A 13 -7.09 -6.29 7.45
N ASN A 14 -7.66 -7.47 7.24
CA ASN A 14 -9.12 -7.64 7.14
C ASN A 14 -9.82 -7.30 8.46
N GLU A 15 -9.15 -7.48 9.60
CA GLU A 15 -9.68 -7.14 10.91
C GLU A 15 -9.51 -5.66 11.27
N GLY A 16 -8.90 -4.86 10.40
CA GLY A 16 -8.75 -3.43 10.61
C GLY A 16 -7.36 -2.97 11.01
N TYR A 17 -6.42 -3.86 11.20
CA TYR A 17 -5.04 -3.48 11.50
C TYR A 17 -4.37 -2.92 10.25
N ARG A 18 -3.60 -1.84 10.39
CA ARG A 18 -2.99 -1.15 9.26
C ARG A 18 -1.47 -1.04 9.36
N ASP A 19 -0.95 -0.95 10.56
CA ASP A 19 0.49 -0.76 10.79
C ASP A 19 1.04 -1.82 11.73
N ILE A 20 2.36 -1.97 11.68
CA ILE A 20 3.13 -2.80 12.60
C ILE A 20 4.17 -1.91 13.26
N LYS A 21 4.20 -1.89 14.59
CA LYS A 21 5.22 -1.19 15.36
C LYS A 21 6.20 -2.21 15.93
N ILE A 22 7.49 -1.99 15.70
CA ILE A 22 8.53 -2.88 16.19
C ILE A 22 9.09 -2.35 17.51
N GLU A 23 9.05 -3.18 18.54
CA GLU A 23 9.73 -2.91 19.82
C GLU A 23 10.48 -4.17 20.26
N GLY A 24 11.80 -4.03 20.46
CA GLY A 24 12.65 -5.17 20.75
C GLY A 24 12.61 -6.19 19.60
N VAL A 25 12.25 -7.43 19.94
CA VAL A 25 12.14 -8.53 18.96
C VAL A 25 10.71 -8.83 18.55
N TYR A 26 9.75 -8.00 18.97
CA TYR A 26 8.33 -8.20 18.69
C TYR A 26 7.77 -7.19 17.72
N ALA A 27 6.85 -7.68 16.87
CA ALA A 27 6.03 -6.87 15.99
C ALA A 27 4.64 -6.74 16.61
N PHE A 28 4.21 -5.51 16.89
CA PHE A 28 2.90 -5.19 17.46
C PHE A 28 1.97 -4.67 16.38
N PHE A 29 0.79 -5.27 16.26
CA PHE A 29 -0.20 -4.85 15.28
C PHE A 29 -1.00 -3.65 15.77
N VAL A 30 -1.08 -2.61 14.94
CA VAL A 30 -1.74 -1.35 15.26
C VAL A 30 -3.02 -1.19 14.47
N ASN A 31 -4.14 -1.02 15.20
CA ASN A 31 -5.43 -0.70 14.60
C ASN A 31 -5.72 0.79 14.86
N PRO A 32 -5.87 1.61 13.79
CA PRO A 32 -6.10 3.06 13.95
C PRO A 32 -7.34 3.41 14.77
N THR A 33 -8.35 2.53 14.82
CA THR A 33 -9.57 2.80 15.60
C THR A 33 -9.32 2.81 17.11
N PHE A 34 -8.18 2.27 17.57
CA PHE A 34 -7.81 2.25 18.98
C PHE A 34 -6.84 3.39 19.36
N ILE A 35 -6.56 4.30 18.42
CA ILE A 35 -5.75 5.49 18.69
C ILE A 35 -6.69 6.64 19.05
N GLU A 36 -6.59 7.12 20.28
CA GLU A 36 -7.43 8.20 20.79
C GLU A 36 -6.87 9.58 20.39
N ASN A 37 -7.76 10.45 19.86
CA ASN A 37 -7.53 11.90 19.69
C ASN A 37 -6.20 12.30 19.04
N GLY A 38 -5.78 11.57 17.99
CA GLY A 38 -4.55 11.90 17.28
C GLY A 38 -3.28 11.65 18.09
N GLY A 39 -3.39 10.95 19.22
CA GLY A 39 -2.24 10.60 20.05
C GLY A 39 -1.39 9.50 19.43
N ASN A 40 -0.21 9.30 20.00
CA ASN A 40 0.66 8.19 19.61
C ASN A 40 0.07 6.86 20.08
N PHE A 41 0.21 5.83 19.26
CA PHE A 41 -0.18 4.49 19.65
C PHE A 41 0.64 4.02 20.86
N LYS A 42 -0.06 3.50 21.87
CA LYS A 42 0.58 2.93 23.04
C LYS A 42 0.37 1.42 23.07
N ILE A 43 1.46 0.67 23.20
CA ILE A 43 1.41 -0.78 23.38
C ILE A 43 0.88 -1.09 24.76
N ARG A 44 -0.14 -1.96 24.81
CA ARG A 44 -0.75 -2.43 26.05
C ARG A 44 -0.62 -3.95 26.16
N ASP A 45 -0.93 -4.51 27.31
CA ASP A 45 -0.77 -5.95 27.60
C ASP A 45 -1.52 -6.84 26.60
N HIS A 46 -2.66 -6.38 26.07
CA HIS A 46 -3.48 -7.13 25.12
C HIS A 46 -3.27 -6.75 23.66
N THR A 47 -2.28 -5.90 23.35
CA THR A 47 -1.95 -5.57 21.95
C THR A 47 -1.44 -6.82 21.24
N PRO A 48 -2.05 -7.23 20.11
CA PRO A 48 -1.58 -8.40 19.36
C PRO A 48 -0.13 -8.24 18.94
N ARG A 49 0.66 -9.28 19.13
CA ARG A 49 2.09 -9.27 18.80
C ARG A 49 2.58 -10.64 18.41
N ILE A 50 3.60 -10.65 17.57
CA ILE A 50 4.34 -11.87 17.23
C ILE A 50 5.83 -11.53 17.14
N PRO A 51 6.73 -12.52 17.30
CA PRO A 51 8.15 -12.27 17.07
C PRO A 51 8.42 -11.79 15.64
N CYS A 52 9.29 -10.79 15.48
CA CYS A 52 9.66 -10.26 14.16
C CYS A 52 10.12 -11.36 13.20
N LYS A 53 10.84 -12.35 13.69
CA LYS A 53 11.35 -13.45 12.86
C LYS A 53 10.24 -14.28 12.20
N VAL A 54 9.06 -14.35 12.80
CA VAL A 54 7.91 -15.08 12.24
C VAL A 54 7.44 -14.42 10.94
N LEU A 55 7.50 -13.08 10.88
CA LEU A 55 7.14 -12.33 9.68
C LEU A 55 8.35 -12.05 8.76
N GLY A 56 9.54 -12.43 9.17
CA GLY A 56 10.75 -12.12 8.42
C GLY A 56 11.08 -10.62 8.39
N LEU A 57 10.62 -9.88 9.38
CA LEU A 57 10.82 -8.42 9.45
C LEU A 57 12.14 -8.08 10.12
N ASN A 58 12.76 -7.00 9.62
CA ASN A 58 13.96 -6.45 10.21
C ASN A 58 13.60 -5.64 11.45
N HIS A 59 14.11 -6.05 12.63
CA HIS A 59 13.83 -5.36 13.89
C HIS A 59 14.56 -4.00 14.03
N ASN A 60 15.42 -3.64 13.07
CA ASN A 60 16.03 -2.31 13.02
C ASN A 60 15.08 -1.27 12.40
N THR A 61 14.07 -1.70 11.67
CA THR A 61 13.01 -0.82 11.15
C THR A 61 11.90 -0.73 12.18
N ARG A 62 11.58 0.49 12.63
CA ARG A 62 10.65 0.68 13.74
C ARG A 62 9.18 0.55 13.38
N LYS A 63 8.82 0.74 12.13
CA LYS A 63 7.43 0.74 11.68
C LYS A 63 7.30 0.17 10.27
N TYR A 64 6.26 -0.61 10.05
CA TYR A 64 5.88 -1.11 8.72
C TYR A 64 4.41 -0.84 8.45
N SER A 65 4.05 -0.63 7.19
CA SER A 65 2.66 -0.63 6.75
C SER A 65 2.29 -2.03 6.29
N ILE A 66 1.20 -2.58 6.81
CA ILE A 66 0.71 -3.91 6.40
C ILE A 66 0.37 -3.91 4.91
N ALA A 67 -0.29 -2.86 4.43
CA ALA A 67 -0.61 -2.73 3.00
C ALA A 67 0.63 -2.77 2.13
N SER A 68 1.71 -2.08 2.54
CA SER A 68 2.98 -2.09 1.81
C SER A 68 3.60 -3.49 1.76
N LEU A 69 3.57 -4.22 2.88
CA LEU A 69 4.12 -5.58 2.93
C LEU A 69 3.33 -6.56 2.06
N LEU A 70 2.02 -6.37 1.95
CA LEU A 70 1.14 -7.18 1.12
C LEU A 70 1.12 -6.76 -0.36
N GLY A 71 1.70 -5.61 -0.68
CA GLY A 71 1.63 -5.05 -2.03
C GLY A 71 0.29 -4.40 -2.35
N ILE A 72 -0.53 -4.11 -1.34
CA ILE A 72 -1.81 -3.42 -1.53
C ILE A 72 -1.54 -1.93 -1.69
N VAL A 73 -2.16 -1.32 -2.69
CA VAL A 73 -2.08 0.12 -2.91
C VAL A 73 -3.33 0.78 -2.32
N GLU A 74 -3.13 1.73 -1.42
CA GLU A 74 -4.23 2.54 -0.88
C GLU A 74 -4.42 3.75 -1.81
N TRP A 75 -5.18 3.55 -2.89
CA TRP A 75 -5.33 4.54 -3.96
C TRP A 75 -5.90 5.88 -3.49
N GLU A 76 -6.72 5.87 -2.44
CA GLU A 76 -7.28 7.11 -1.88
C GLU A 76 -6.19 8.04 -1.32
N LYS A 77 -5.04 7.49 -0.98
CA LYS A 77 -3.91 8.25 -0.40
C LYS A 77 -2.82 8.56 -1.41
N VAL A 78 -2.94 8.09 -2.64
CA VAL A 78 -1.93 8.31 -3.69
C VAL A 78 -2.05 9.74 -4.21
N PRO A 79 -0.93 10.52 -4.19
CA PRO A 79 -0.96 11.89 -4.73
C PRO A 79 -1.14 11.94 -6.24
N VAL A 80 -1.75 13.00 -6.73
CA VAL A 80 -1.85 13.27 -8.17
C VAL A 80 -0.44 13.34 -8.78
N ASP A 81 -0.31 12.87 -10.01
CA ASP A 81 0.96 12.79 -10.76
C ASP A 81 1.94 11.72 -10.26
N THR A 82 1.52 10.83 -9.37
CA THR A 82 2.35 9.69 -9.01
C THR A 82 2.51 8.76 -10.21
N PRO A 83 3.75 8.39 -10.58
CA PRO A 83 3.98 7.45 -11.68
C PRO A 83 3.37 6.08 -11.41
N VAL A 84 2.65 5.55 -12.37
CA VAL A 84 2.01 4.23 -12.28
C VAL A 84 2.25 3.45 -13.58
N ILE A 85 2.08 2.13 -13.50
CA ILE A 85 2.14 1.25 -14.67
C ILE A 85 0.81 0.55 -14.80
N ALA A 86 0.13 0.77 -15.91
CA ALA A 86 -1.11 0.09 -16.25
C ALA A 86 -0.82 -1.08 -17.17
N GLU A 87 -1.32 -2.27 -16.80
CA GLU A 87 -1.20 -3.47 -17.62
C GLU A 87 -2.56 -3.86 -18.17
N THR A 88 -2.69 -3.92 -19.49
CA THR A 88 -3.90 -4.41 -20.15
C THR A 88 -3.48 -5.47 -21.18
N GLY A 89 -3.72 -6.75 -20.85
CA GLY A 89 -3.26 -7.85 -21.68
C GLY A 89 -1.74 -7.90 -21.75
N LEU A 90 -1.18 -7.74 -22.96
CA LEU A 90 0.27 -7.75 -23.18
C LEU A 90 0.89 -6.35 -23.15
N VAL A 91 0.09 -5.32 -22.97
CA VAL A 91 0.56 -3.93 -23.04
C VAL A 91 0.78 -3.38 -21.63
N LYS A 92 1.97 -2.80 -21.42
CA LYS A 92 2.30 -2.05 -20.20
C LYS A 92 2.53 -0.59 -20.57
N ALA A 93 1.82 0.30 -19.92
CA ALA A 93 1.95 1.73 -20.16
C ALA A 93 2.34 2.46 -18.88
N LYS A 94 3.36 3.32 -18.96
CA LYS A 94 3.73 4.22 -17.88
C LYS A 94 2.85 5.46 -17.97
N LEU A 95 2.07 5.70 -16.92
CA LEU A 95 1.13 6.82 -16.86
C LEU A 95 1.29 7.56 -15.54
N TYR A 96 0.52 8.63 -15.36
CA TYR A 96 0.52 9.40 -14.11
C TYR A 96 -0.88 9.41 -13.52
N PHE A 97 -0.95 9.14 -12.22
CA PHE A 97 -2.20 9.01 -11.48
C PHE A 97 -2.96 10.34 -11.43
N ALA A 98 -4.26 10.31 -11.71
CA ALA A 98 -5.13 11.47 -11.63
C ALA A 98 -6.08 11.39 -10.44
N LYS A 99 -6.87 10.32 -10.35
CA LYS A 99 -7.82 10.13 -9.24
C LYS A 99 -8.24 8.67 -9.12
N TYR A 100 -8.90 8.35 -8.02
CA TYR A 100 -9.46 7.01 -7.76
C TYR A 100 -10.93 7.14 -7.37
N GLU A 101 -11.79 6.40 -8.06
CA GLU A 101 -13.22 6.36 -7.78
C GLU A 101 -13.79 4.95 -8.04
N ASN A 102 -14.58 4.45 -7.10
CA ASN A 102 -15.36 3.21 -7.26
C ASN A 102 -14.54 2.00 -7.74
N GLY A 103 -13.35 1.80 -7.18
CA GLY A 103 -12.48 0.69 -7.56
C GLY A 103 -11.76 0.87 -8.88
N ARG A 104 -11.76 2.08 -9.45
CA ARG A 104 -11.11 2.40 -10.72
C ARG A 104 -10.07 3.48 -10.56
N VAL A 105 -8.95 3.26 -11.21
CA VAL A 105 -7.83 4.21 -11.25
C VAL A 105 -7.91 5.03 -12.53
N TYR A 106 -7.94 6.35 -12.39
CA TYR A 106 -7.96 7.29 -13.51
C TYR A 106 -6.55 7.82 -13.70
N CYS A 107 -6.03 7.72 -14.93
CA CYS A 107 -4.72 8.24 -15.29
C CYS A 107 -4.87 9.27 -16.41
N PHE A 108 -3.97 10.26 -16.43
CA PHE A 108 -3.96 11.26 -17.52
C PHE A 108 -3.62 10.56 -18.83
N ARG A 109 -4.32 10.92 -19.91
CA ARG A 109 -4.15 10.28 -21.24
C ARG A 109 -2.78 10.57 -21.85
N GLY A 110 -2.24 9.57 -22.54
CA GLY A 110 -1.03 9.74 -23.33
C GLY A 110 0.25 10.02 -22.56
N GLY A 111 0.34 9.59 -21.29
CA GLY A 111 1.52 9.84 -20.46
C GLY A 111 1.66 11.28 -20.00
N LYS A 112 0.57 12.04 -20.05
CA LYS A 112 0.57 13.43 -19.58
C LYS A 112 0.41 13.50 -18.05
N THR A 113 0.75 14.66 -17.49
CA THR A 113 0.58 14.97 -16.07
C THR A 113 -0.52 16.00 -15.89
N SER A 114 -0.82 16.37 -14.62
CA SER A 114 -1.77 17.45 -14.32
C SER A 114 -1.37 18.79 -14.94
N TRP A 115 -0.07 18.98 -15.23
CA TRP A 115 0.46 20.19 -15.82
C TRP A 115 0.37 20.22 -17.35
N THR A 116 0.34 19.06 -18.00
CA THR A 116 0.40 18.94 -19.46
C THR A 116 -0.89 18.43 -20.08
N SER A 117 -1.83 17.94 -19.27
CA SER A 117 -3.12 17.47 -19.72
C SER A 117 -4.04 18.62 -20.10
N LEU A 118 -4.73 18.50 -21.23
CA LEU A 118 -5.72 19.48 -21.68
C LEU A 118 -7.12 18.99 -21.32
N GLY A 119 -7.64 19.46 -20.17
CA GLY A 119 -8.99 19.11 -19.74
C GLY A 119 -9.07 17.79 -18.97
N ASP A 120 -10.30 17.28 -18.84
CA ASP A 120 -10.62 16.10 -18.03
C ASP A 120 -10.60 14.82 -18.85
N PHE A 121 -9.56 14.58 -19.63
CA PHE A 121 -9.41 13.37 -20.40
C PHE A 121 -8.57 12.35 -19.65
N TYR A 122 -9.21 11.24 -19.27
CA TYR A 122 -8.57 10.17 -18.51
C TYR A 122 -8.68 8.83 -19.21
N TRP A 123 -7.67 7.99 -19.02
CA TRP A 123 -7.77 6.57 -19.25
C TRP A 123 -8.12 5.91 -17.91
N VAL A 124 -9.11 5.01 -17.92
CA VAL A 124 -9.66 4.40 -16.71
C VAL A 124 -9.33 2.92 -16.69
N TYR A 125 -8.80 2.45 -15.59
CA TYR A 125 -8.41 1.05 -15.41
C TYR A 125 -8.99 0.50 -14.11
N PRO A 126 -9.35 -0.83 -14.06
CA PRO A 126 -9.59 -1.49 -12.79
C PRO A 126 -8.36 -1.39 -11.89
N GLU A 127 -8.56 -1.25 -10.59
CA GLU A 127 -7.42 -1.10 -9.66
C GLU A 127 -6.43 -2.27 -9.73
N ASP A 128 -6.91 -3.48 -10.05
CA ASP A 128 -6.06 -4.67 -10.15
C ASP A 128 -5.08 -4.62 -11.33
N ASP A 129 -5.34 -3.78 -12.32
CA ASP A 129 -4.51 -3.66 -13.52
C ASP A 129 -3.44 -2.56 -13.42
N VAL A 130 -3.37 -1.86 -12.29
CA VAL A 130 -2.46 -0.74 -12.10
C VAL A 130 -1.56 -0.95 -10.90
N LEU A 131 -0.26 -0.70 -11.10
CA LEU A 131 0.76 -0.77 -10.05
C LEU A 131 1.45 0.57 -9.91
N LEU A 132 1.95 0.88 -8.70
CA LEU A 132 2.85 2.01 -8.56
C LEU A 132 4.16 1.70 -9.29
N ALA A 133 4.67 2.64 -10.08
CA ALA A 133 5.90 2.43 -10.86
C ALA A 133 7.09 2.06 -9.98
N GLU A 134 7.17 2.64 -8.79
CA GLU A 134 8.20 2.34 -7.80
C GLU A 134 8.20 0.86 -7.41
N ARG A 135 7.02 0.27 -7.18
CA ARG A 135 6.90 -1.14 -6.81
C ARG A 135 7.19 -2.08 -7.98
N ALA A 136 6.78 -1.70 -9.18
CA ALA A 136 7.05 -2.49 -10.38
C ALA A 136 8.54 -2.64 -10.64
N LEU A 137 9.33 -1.59 -10.38
CA LEU A 137 10.80 -1.65 -10.50
C LEU A 137 11.42 -2.59 -9.46
N ASN A 138 10.86 -2.65 -8.26
CA ASN A 138 11.34 -3.52 -7.20
C ASN A 138 11.01 -5.01 -7.43
N GLU A 139 9.98 -5.29 -8.20
CA GLU A 139 9.56 -6.66 -8.54
C GLU A 139 10.39 -7.28 -9.67
N CYS A 140 11.16 -6.50 -10.39
CA CYS A 140 11.97 -6.96 -11.52
C CYS A 140 13.32 -7.57 -11.12
N ASP A 141 13.60 -7.67 -9.85
CA ASP A 141 14.85 -8.27 -9.36
C ASP A 141 14.80 -9.79 -9.26
#